data_a445f3a5e2ed130730834f4a5c75df0c
#
_entry.id   a445f3a5e2ed130730834f4a5c75df0c
#
_cell.length_a   1.000
_cell.length_b   1.000
_cell.length_c   1.000
_cell.angle_alpha   90.00
_cell.angle_beta   90.00
_cell.angle_gamma   90.00
#
_symmetry.space_group_name_H-M   'P 1'
#
loop_
_entity.id
_entity.type
_entity.pdbx_description
1 polymer ?
#
loop_
_entity_poly.entity_id
_entity_poly.type
_entity_poly.pdbx_seq_one_letter_code
_entity_poly.pdbx_strand_id
1 'polypeptide(L)'
;MQTKHIIHSLLAVLFLNQVSTAQDIHFSQYPETPSAFNPALAGVTYNTRVVANFKNQWSSVANKYQTMALSFDQTIKHKKLRASYFAVAFNIFKDVAGDAKLSTLNPNLGISYIQRVSKKMKLSGGVQSGFFYRTLDASNLRFDRQYDGYSYNPNLPTGESPTRSGITSFDLGGGVNLNYVQSDKFISAKNAAKFDVGFSAFHYRLGKTSFLNSNERLQTRMCAYFNGDFNIPNSINAIMPTFLYMRQGPNSEFVAGALFKFILGDPSTYTSLKKPRAFSIGGYYRFRDAIIPAILFQYNRYAIGVSYDINVSALTPASRRNGGLELMLRYNIFPGYG
;
A
#
# COMPACT_ATOMS: atom_id res chain seq x y z
N MET A 1 -35.51 -23.20 34.47
CA MET A 1 -34.60 -23.45 33.33
C MET A 1 -34.68 -22.36 32.25
N GLN A 2 -35.80 -21.73 32.00
CA GLN A 2 -35.99 -20.72 30.96
C GLN A 2 -35.24 -19.40 31.19
N THR A 3 -35.06 -18.94 32.41
CA THR A 3 -34.37 -17.66 32.73
C THR A 3 -32.86 -17.66 32.39
N LYS A 4 -32.19 -18.81 32.44
CA LYS A 4 -30.78 -18.90 32.06
C LYS A 4 -30.55 -18.74 30.56
N HIS A 5 -31.47 -19.21 29.72
CA HIS A 5 -31.36 -19.03 28.25
C HIS A 5 -31.59 -17.59 27.82
N ILE A 6 -32.46 -16.85 28.49
CA ILE A 6 -32.71 -15.45 28.20
C ILE A 6 -31.49 -14.58 28.53
N ILE A 7 -30.79 -14.88 29.66
CA ILE A 7 -29.57 -14.14 30.04
C ILE A 7 -28.42 -14.42 29.06
N HIS A 8 -28.27 -15.66 28.59
CA HIS A 8 -27.25 -15.99 27.58
C HIS A 8 -27.55 -15.38 26.22
N SER A 9 -28.82 -15.30 25.82
CA SER A 9 -29.25 -14.62 24.59
C SER A 9 -29.05 -13.10 24.67
N LEU A 10 -29.32 -12.48 25.84
CA LEU A 10 -29.06 -11.05 26.05
C LEU A 10 -27.55 -10.72 26.06
N LEU A 11 -26.72 -11.60 26.66
CA LEU A 11 -25.26 -11.46 26.59
C LEU A 11 -24.73 -11.63 25.16
N ALA A 12 -25.26 -12.55 24.38
CA ALA A 12 -24.87 -12.75 22.98
C ALA A 12 -25.16 -11.53 22.09
N VAL A 13 -26.26 -10.84 22.33
CA VAL A 13 -26.64 -9.61 21.59
C VAL A 13 -25.74 -8.42 21.94
N LEU A 14 -25.20 -8.37 23.16
CA LEU A 14 -24.27 -7.30 23.59
C LEU A 14 -22.87 -7.42 22.95
N PHE A 15 -22.50 -8.59 22.44
CA PHE A 15 -21.19 -8.80 21.75
C PHE A 15 -21.25 -8.58 20.23
N LEU A 16 -22.39 -8.25 19.65
CA LEU A 16 -22.56 -8.09 18.20
C LEU A 16 -22.30 -6.67 17.66
N ASN A 17 -21.92 -5.72 18.50
CA ASN A 17 -21.46 -4.42 18.03
C ASN A 17 -20.02 -4.52 17.53
N GLN A 18 -19.81 -5.26 16.46
CA GLN A 18 -18.60 -5.13 15.66
C GLN A 18 -18.72 -3.81 14.91
N VAL A 19 -18.06 -2.78 15.41
CA VAL A 19 -17.85 -1.55 14.66
C VAL A 19 -17.01 -1.93 13.45
N SER A 20 -17.65 -2.15 12.31
CA SER A 20 -16.98 -2.41 11.05
C SER A 20 -16.26 -1.13 10.64
N THR A 21 -14.97 -1.05 10.95
CA THR A 21 -14.12 0.06 10.54
C THR A 21 -13.48 -0.29 9.21
N ALA A 22 -13.77 0.49 8.17
CA ALA A 22 -13.16 0.32 6.86
C ALA A 22 -11.65 0.60 6.96
N GLN A 23 -10.83 -0.34 6.50
CA GLN A 23 -9.40 -0.15 6.29
C GLN A 23 -9.14 0.56 4.96
N ASP A 24 -8.03 1.28 4.91
CA ASP A 24 -7.60 1.96 3.71
C ASP A 24 -6.94 0.98 2.71
N ILE A 25 -6.81 1.44 1.47
CA ILE A 25 -6.19 0.69 0.38
C ILE A 25 -4.74 0.36 0.74
N HIS A 26 -4.34 -0.90 0.63
CA HIS A 26 -2.96 -1.33 0.82
C HIS A 26 -2.56 -2.43 -0.18
N PHE A 27 -1.27 -2.41 -0.54
CA PHE A 27 -0.65 -3.41 -1.40
C PHE A 27 0.23 -4.34 -0.57
N SER A 28 0.25 -5.61 -0.95
CA SER A 28 1.07 -6.63 -0.29
C SER A 28 2.56 -6.43 -0.61
N GLN A 29 2.87 -5.97 -1.83
CA GLN A 29 4.21 -5.56 -2.25
C GLN A 29 4.47 -4.09 -1.89
N TYR A 30 4.25 -3.70 -0.62
CA TYR A 30 4.35 -2.30 -0.21
C TYR A 30 5.73 -1.63 -0.46
N PRO A 31 6.89 -2.32 -0.45
CA PRO A 31 8.15 -1.67 -0.79
C PRO A 31 8.20 -1.13 -2.22
N GLU A 32 7.34 -1.67 -3.08
CA GLU A 32 7.25 -1.28 -4.49
C GLU A 32 6.28 -0.11 -4.74
N THR A 33 5.47 0.26 -3.73
CA THR A 33 4.56 1.43 -3.77
C THR A 33 4.88 2.45 -2.68
N PRO A 34 6.11 2.96 -2.59
CA PRO A 34 6.58 3.70 -1.43
C PRO A 34 5.80 4.98 -1.14
N SER A 35 5.35 5.70 -2.16
CA SER A 35 4.56 6.92 -1.99
C SER A 35 3.16 6.69 -1.39
N ALA A 36 2.63 5.46 -1.45
CA ALA A 36 1.41 5.07 -0.76
C ALA A 36 1.57 5.01 0.76
N PHE A 37 2.80 4.82 1.23
CA PHE A 37 3.12 4.64 2.64
C PHE A 37 3.86 5.81 3.25
N ASN A 38 4.62 6.58 2.44
CA ASN A 38 5.30 7.75 2.93
C ASN A 38 5.66 8.72 1.79
N PRO A 39 5.15 9.96 1.78
CA PRO A 39 5.50 10.95 0.76
C PRO A 39 6.98 11.36 0.82
N ALA A 40 7.65 11.20 1.97
CA ALA A 40 9.09 11.47 2.12
C ALA A 40 10.00 10.52 1.33
N LEU A 41 9.47 9.40 0.78
CA LEU A 41 10.21 8.47 -0.08
C LEU A 41 10.32 8.92 -1.55
N ALA A 42 9.58 9.95 -1.94
CA ALA A 42 9.68 10.50 -3.28
C ALA A 42 11.09 11.02 -3.56
N GLY A 43 11.72 10.59 -4.65
CA GLY A 43 13.04 11.03 -5.10
C GLY A 43 14.23 10.57 -4.24
N VAL A 44 14.04 9.76 -3.20
CA VAL A 44 15.13 9.33 -2.30
C VAL A 44 16.08 8.35 -3.01
N THR A 45 15.54 7.38 -3.73
CA THR A 45 16.30 6.27 -4.33
C THR A 45 16.53 6.48 -5.82
N TYR A 46 15.55 6.98 -6.54
CA TYR A 46 15.58 7.17 -7.99
C TYR A 46 15.40 8.63 -8.38
N ASN A 47 15.94 9.05 -9.53
CA ASN A 47 15.66 10.37 -10.08
C ASN A 47 14.24 10.47 -10.60
N THR A 48 13.80 9.41 -11.30
CA THR A 48 12.43 9.25 -11.79
C THR A 48 11.99 7.84 -11.50
N ARG A 49 10.78 7.69 -11.00
CA ARG A 49 10.14 6.39 -10.81
C ARG A 49 8.69 6.47 -11.23
N VAL A 50 8.26 5.47 -11.99
CA VAL A 50 6.85 5.23 -12.32
C VAL A 50 6.50 3.84 -11.85
N VAL A 51 5.40 3.68 -11.12
CA VAL A 51 4.93 2.38 -10.64
C VAL A 51 3.45 2.24 -10.95
N ALA A 52 3.08 1.14 -11.56
CA ALA A 52 1.70 0.73 -11.73
C ALA A 52 1.45 -0.56 -10.94
N ASN A 53 0.40 -0.57 -10.14
CA ASN A 53 -0.02 -1.73 -9.35
C ASN A 53 -1.46 -2.09 -9.68
N PHE A 54 -1.70 -3.39 -9.71
CA PHE A 54 -3.03 -3.97 -9.84
C PHE A 54 -3.18 -5.08 -8.80
N LYS A 55 -4.26 -5.04 -8.03
CA LYS A 55 -4.60 -6.07 -7.05
C LYS A 55 -6.06 -6.50 -7.24
N ASN A 56 -6.28 -7.81 -7.23
CA ASN A 56 -7.61 -8.40 -7.31
C ASN A 56 -7.78 -9.38 -6.13
N GLN A 57 -8.73 -9.10 -5.24
CA GLN A 57 -8.95 -9.88 -4.02
C GLN A 57 -10.33 -10.52 -4.01
N TRP A 58 -10.44 -11.66 -3.30
CA TRP A 58 -11.68 -12.35 -2.95
C TRP A 58 -12.61 -12.69 -4.12
N SER A 59 -12.04 -12.91 -5.29
CA SER A 59 -12.80 -13.28 -6.50
C SER A 59 -13.63 -14.59 -6.36
N SER A 60 -13.36 -15.39 -5.30
CA SER A 60 -14.07 -16.64 -5.00
C SER A 60 -15.22 -16.49 -4.00
N VAL A 61 -15.38 -15.34 -3.34
CA VAL A 61 -16.33 -15.17 -2.23
C VAL A 61 -17.47 -14.22 -2.59
N ALA A 62 -17.17 -13.13 -3.29
CA ALA A 62 -18.12 -12.07 -3.61
C ALA A 62 -17.74 -11.39 -4.92
N ASN A 63 -18.48 -10.35 -5.31
CA ASN A 63 -18.04 -9.47 -6.38
C ASN A 63 -16.65 -8.89 -6.08
N LYS A 64 -15.83 -8.85 -7.10
CA LYS A 64 -14.39 -8.60 -7.07
C LYS A 64 -14.05 -7.29 -6.35
N TYR A 65 -13.07 -7.39 -5.46
CA TYR A 65 -12.37 -6.22 -4.92
C TYR A 65 -11.17 -5.96 -5.83
N GLN A 66 -11.18 -4.82 -6.51
CA GLN A 66 -10.12 -4.45 -7.44
C GLN A 66 -9.49 -3.14 -7.03
N THR A 67 -8.18 -3.16 -6.84
CA THR A 67 -7.40 -1.97 -6.51
C THR A 67 -6.39 -1.71 -7.61
N MET A 68 -6.32 -0.49 -8.10
CA MET A 68 -5.35 -0.01 -9.07
C MET A 68 -4.63 1.19 -8.51
N ALA A 69 -3.33 1.30 -8.74
CA ALA A 69 -2.56 2.48 -8.41
C ALA A 69 -1.58 2.82 -9.51
N LEU A 70 -1.40 4.11 -9.72
CA LEU A 70 -0.32 4.67 -10.54
C LEU A 70 0.40 5.71 -9.71
N SER A 71 1.71 5.57 -9.60
CA SER A 71 2.58 6.48 -8.86
C SER A 71 3.69 6.99 -9.77
N PHE A 72 3.99 8.25 -9.65
CA PHE A 72 5.09 8.91 -10.34
C PHE A 72 5.85 9.75 -9.32
N ASP A 73 7.17 9.68 -9.29
CA ASP A 73 8.00 10.62 -8.55
C ASP A 73 9.24 11.05 -9.36
N GLN A 74 9.61 12.31 -9.18
CA GLN A 74 10.68 12.97 -9.92
C GLN A 74 11.49 13.87 -9.00
N THR A 75 12.82 13.73 -9.03
CA THR A 75 13.71 14.69 -8.35
C THR A 75 13.83 16.00 -9.11
N ILE A 76 13.82 17.10 -8.36
CA ILE A 76 14.08 18.44 -8.85
C ILE A 76 15.39 18.92 -8.22
N LYS A 77 16.47 18.87 -9.00
CA LYS A 77 17.80 19.31 -8.54
C LYS A 77 18.03 20.76 -8.92
N HIS A 78 18.42 21.57 -7.94
CA HIS A 78 18.80 22.96 -8.18
C HIS A 78 20.31 23.13 -8.04
N LYS A 79 20.98 23.81 -8.99
CA LYS A 79 22.45 23.96 -9.03
C LYS A 79 23.05 24.57 -7.76
N LYS A 80 22.30 25.42 -7.05
CA LYS A 80 22.74 26.08 -5.80
C LYS A 80 22.64 25.15 -4.58
N LEU A 81 21.82 24.09 -4.61
CA LEU A 81 21.58 23.19 -3.50
C LEU A 81 22.42 21.91 -3.67
N ARG A 82 23.70 21.97 -3.30
CA ARG A 82 24.64 20.84 -3.50
C ARG A 82 24.35 19.63 -2.59
N ALA A 83 23.86 19.87 -1.39
CA ALA A 83 23.63 18.84 -0.36
C ALA A 83 22.17 18.46 -0.20
N SER A 84 21.23 19.20 -0.81
CA SER A 84 19.80 18.99 -0.70
C SER A 84 19.11 19.11 -2.04
N TYR A 85 17.92 18.55 -2.16
CA TYR A 85 17.10 18.66 -3.35
C TYR A 85 15.63 18.40 -3.00
N PHE A 86 14.75 18.83 -3.89
CA PHE A 86 13.33 18.54 -3.79
C PHE A 86 12.95 17.39 -4.71
N ALA A 87 11.83 16.76 -4.41
CA ALA A 87 11.15 15.85 -5.32
C ALA A 87 9.65 16.13 -5.29
N VAL A 88 9.01 15.87 -6.43
CA VAL A 88 7.55 15.90 -6.56
C VAL A 88 7.06 14.48 -6.78
N ALA A 89 5.87 14.19 -6.28
CA ALA A 89 5.18 12.94 -6.50
C ALA A 89 3.74 13.18 -6.93
N PHE A 90 3.25 12.31 -7.78
CA PHE A 90 1.85 12.19 -8.12
C PHE A 90 1.43 10.74 -7.90
N ASN A 91 0.32 10.54 -7.19
CA ASN A 91 -0.24 9.23 -6.93
C ASN A 91 -1.73 9.25 -7.21
N ILE A 92 -2.24 8.22 -7.84
CA ILE A 92 -3.67 8.00 -8.00
C ILE A 92 -4.00 6.57 -7.63
N PHE A 93 -4.96 6.42 -6.72
CA PHE A 93 -5.46 5.13 -6.27
C PHE A 93 -6.92 5.03 -6.67
N LYS A 94 -7.32 3.89 -7.22
CA LYS A 94 -8.71 3.55 -7.49
C LYS A 94 -9.00 2.19 -6.90
N ASP A 95 -10.01 2.13 -6.06
CA ASP A 95 -10.52 0.90 -5.45
C ASP A 95 -11.99 0.73 -5.78
N VAL A 96 -12.41 -0.49 -6.06
CA VAL A 96 -13.82 -0.83 -6.29
C VAL A 96 -14.12 -2.10 -5.51
N ALA A 97 -15.11 -2.03 -4.61
CA ALA A 97 -15.41 -3.07 -3.66
C ALA A 97 -16.88 -3.48 -3.68
N GLY A 98 -17.12 -4.80 -3.71
CA GLY A 98 -18.42 -5.42 -3.44
C GLY A 98 -19.52 -5.15 -4.47
N ASP A 99 -20.73 -5.60 -4.13
CA ASP A 99 -21.92 -5.56 -5.00
C ASP A 99 -22.43 -4.14 -5.24
N ALA A 100 -22.29 -3.27 -4.25
CA ALA A 100 -22.59 -1.86 -4.33
C ALA A 100 -21.58 -1.06 -5.17
N LYS A 101 -20.56 -1.71 -5.74
CA LYS A 101 -19.45 -1.06 -6.46
C LYS A 101 -18.94 0.17 -5.73
N LEU A 102 -18.78 0.05 -4.38
CA LEU A 102 -18.21 1.13 -3.59
C LEU A 102 -16.87 1.50 -4.19
N SER A 103 -16.82 2.61 -4.91
CA SER A 103 -15.62 3.07 -5.59
C SER A 103 -14.98 4.20 -4.79
N THR A 104 -13.67 4.10 -4.63
CA THR A 104 -12.84 5.15 -4.04
C THR A 104 -11.79 5.57 -5.04
N LEU A 105 -11.71 6.86 -5.35
CA LEU A 105 -10.68 7.47 -6.17
C LEU A 105 -9.92 8.49 -5.32
N ASN A 106 -8.59 8.36 -5.25
CA ASN A 106 -7.75 9.21 -4.41
C ASN A 106 -6.52 9.70 -5.19
N PRO A 107 -6.62 10.81 -5.95
CA PRO A 107 -5.48 11.50 -6.54
C PRO A 107 -4.78 12.38 -5.51
N ASN A 108 -3.45 12.29 -5.44
CA ASN A 108 -2.61 13.03 -4.51
C ASN A 108 -1.40 13.64 -5.22
N LEU A 109 -1.04 14.84 -4.82
CA LEU A 109 0.21 15.51 -5.17
C LEU A 109 1.07 15.64 -3.93
N GLY A 110 2.35 15.29 -4.04
CA GLY A 110 3.30 15.34 -2.95
C GLY A 110 4.55 16.14 -3.29
N ILE A 111 5.15 16.73 -2.27
CA ILE A 111 6.46 17.35 -2.32
C ILE A 111 7.30 16.78 -1.19
N SER A 112 8.54 16.42 -1.51
CA SER A 112 9.53 15.92 -0.57
C SER A 112 10.78 16.79 -0.61
N TYR A 113 11.36 17.08 0.56
CA TYR A 113 12.67 17.70 0.71
C TYR A 113 13.64 16.64 1.22
N ILE A 114 14.76 16.48 0.51
CA ILE A 114 15.77 15.49 0.81
C ILE A 114 17.07 16.21 1.15
N GLN A 115 17.56 16.01 2.37
CA GLN A 115 18.83 16.54 2.87
C GLN A 115 19.86 15.42 2.98
N ARG A 116 21.01 15.56 2.34
CA ARG A 116 22.16 14.70 2.55
C ARG A 116 22.85 15.11 3.85
N VAL A 117 22.75 14.27 4.87
CA VAL A 117 23.35 14.47 6.20
C VAL A 117 24.82 14.03 6.17
N SER A 118 25.12 12.95 5.45
CA SER A 118 26.48 12.45 5.27
C SER A 118 26.62 11.80 3.89
N LYS A 119 27.85 11.30 3.58
CA LYS A 119 28.09 10.55 2.34
C LYS A 119 27.21 9.29 2.21
N LYS A 120 26.76 8.74 3.34
CA LYS A 120 25.99 7.48 3.41
C LYS A 120 24.53 7.70 3.84
N MET A 121 24.17 8.88 4.35
CA MET A 121 22.88 9.12 4.99
C MET A 121 22.15 10.30 4.35
N LYS A 122 20.86 10.10 4.08
CA LYS A 122 19.92 11.13 3.67
C LYS A 122 18.73 11.15 4.66
N LEU A 123 18.33 12.31 5.07
CA LEU A 123 17.09 12.53 5.79
C LEU A 123 16.10 13.20 4.84
N SER A 124 14.87 12.73 4.80
CA SER A 124 13.83 13.34 3.97
C SER A 124 12.55 13.57 4.76
N GLY A 125 11.87 14.66 4.44
CA GLY A 125 10.53 14.97 4.90
C GLY A 125 9.64 15.24 3.70
N GLY A 126 8.41 14.79 3.74
CA GLY A 126 7.47 14.98 2.65
C GLY A 126 6.06 15.25 3.14
N VAL A 127 5.34 16.01 2.35
CA VAL A 127 3.90 16.27 2.53
C VAL A 127 3.18 15.94 1.25
N GLN A 128 1.96 15.47 1.36
CA GLN A 128 1.07 15.27 0.22
C GLN A 128 -0.32 15.79 0.52
N SER A 129 -1.00 16.21 -0.52
CA SER A 129 -2.40 16.59 -0.43
C SER A 129 -3.14 16.13 -1.68
N GLY A 130 -4.44 15.88 -1.52
CA GLY A 130 -5.28 15.38 -2.60
C GLY A 130 -6.74 15.40 -2.23
N PHE A 131 -7.50 14.64 -3.00
CA PHE A 131 -8.92 14.50 -2.80
C PHE A 131 -9.27 13.02 -2.68
N PHE A 132 -10.24 12.75 -1.85
CA PHE A 132 -10.81 11.44 -1.64
C PHE A 132 -12.25 11.47 -2.16
N TYR A 133 -12.48 10.82 -3.29
CA TYR A 133 -13.78 10.75 -3.92
C TYR A 133 -14.35 9.35 -3.79
N ARG A 134 -15.51 9.23 -3.12
CA ARG A 134 -16.22 7.97 -2.94
C ARG A 134 -17.55 8.01 -3.67
N THR A 135 -17.91 6.92 -4.33
CA THR A 135 -19.22 6.71 -4.95
C THR A 135 -19.78 5.35 -4.56
N LEU A 136 -21.09 5.28 -4.48
CA LEU A 136 -21.83 4.07 -4.18
C LEU A 136 -22.92 3.89 -5.24
N ASP A 137 -22.97 2.70 -5.84
CA ASP A 137 -24.05 2.28 -6.73
C ASP A 137 -25.02 1.37 -5.97
N ALA A 138 -26.14 1.95 -5.56
CA ALA A 138 -27.17 1.24 -4.81
C ALA A 138 -28.15 0.46 -5.69
N SER A 139 -28.06 0.56 -7.03
CA SER A 139 -29.02 -0.04 -7.95
C SER A 139 -29.09 -1.57 -7.90
N ASN A 140 -27.99 -2.23 -7.51
CA ASN A 140 -27.89 -3.67 -7.40
C ASN A 140 -28.04 -4.20 -5.97
N LEU A 141 -28.27 -3.30 -5.00
CA LEU A 141 -28.47 -3.70 -3.61
C LEU A 141 -29.89 -4.21 -3.39
N ARG A 142 -30.01 -5.19 -2.50
CA ARG A 142 -31.28 -5.72 -2.02
C ARG A 142 -31.39 -5.40 -0.54
N PHE A 143 -32.54 -4.87 -0.13
CA PHE A 143 -32.79 -4.44 1.25
C PHE A 143 -33.87 -5.31 1.89
N ASP A 144 -33.78 -5.54 3.19
CA ASP A 144 -34.72 -6.39 3.94
C ASP A 144 -36.17 -5.96 3.77
N ARG A 145 -36.46 -4.64 3.68
CA ARG A 145 -37.83 -4.12 3.46
C ARG A 145 -38.40 -4.46 2.08
N GLN A 146 -37.56 -4.91 1.15
CA GLN A 146 -38.02 -5.36 -0.16
C GLN A 146 -38.32 -6.87 -0.20
N TYR A 147 -38.33 -7.52 0.98
CA TYR A 147 -38.78 -8.91 1.11
C TYR A 147 -40.21 -8.90 1.64
N ASP A 148 -41.15 -9.48 0.88
CA ASP A 148 -42.59 -9.48 1.18
C ASP A 148 -43.03 -10.65 2.08
N GLY A 149 -42.11 -11.42 2.58
CA GLY A 149 -42.32 -12.64 3.35
C GLY A 149 -42.21 -13.92 2.55
N TYR A 150 -42.22 -13.85 1.21
CA TYR A 150 -42.11 -14.97 0.30
C TYR A 150 -40.95 -14.77 -0.70
N SER A 151 -40.81 -13.57 -1.25
CA SER A 151 -39.82 -13.27 -2.27
C SER A 151 -39.33 -11.82 -2.20
N TYR A 152 -38.24 -11.57 -2.91
CA TYR A 152 -37.72 -10.22 -3.12
C TYR A 152 -38.60 -9.50 -4.15
N ASN A 153 -39.15 -8.34 -3.75
CA ASN A 153 -39.96 -7.46 -4.61
C ASN A 153 -39.25 -6.10 -4.78
N PRO A 154 -38.66 -5.81 -5.95
CA PRO A 154 -37.92 -4.57 -6.21
C PRO A 154 -38.81 -3.32 -6.20
N ASN A 155 -40.12 -3.47 -6.29
CA ASN A 155 -41.08 -2.36 -6.29
C ASN A 155 -41.42 -1.84 -4.86
N LEU A 156 -41.02 -2.62 -3.84
CA LEU A 156 -41.18 -2.16 -2.46
C LEU A 156 -40.12 -1.11 -2.12
N PRO A 157 -40.48 -0.11 -1.28
CA PRO A 157 -39.52 0.91 -0.87
C PRO A 157 -38.37 0.27 -0.08
N THR A 158 -37.14 0.67 -0.37
CA THR A 158 -35.96 0.15 0.29
C THR A 158 -35.90 0.47 1.77
N GLY A 159 -36.59 1.56 2.19
CA GLY A 159 -36.51 2.09 3.55
C GLY A 159 -35.19 2.76 3.90
N GLU A 160 -34.20 2.65 3.02
CA GLU A 160 -32.92 3.31 3.15
C GLU A 160 -32.67 4.13 1.88
N SER A 161 -32.42 5.40 2.05
CA SER A 161 -32.07 6.28 0.93
C SER A 161 -30.70 6.89 1.25
N PRO A 162 -29.64 6.48 0.56
CA PRO A 162 -28.39 7.21 0.63
C PRO A 162 -28.66 8.65 0.19
N THR A 163 -28.40 9.60 1.08
CA THR A 163 -28.64 11.04 0.85
C THR A 163 -27.75 11.58 -0.26
N ARG A 164 -26.67 10.85 -0.58
CA ARG A 164 -25.68 11.21 -1.59
C ARG A 164 -25.16 9.96 -2.29
N SER A 165 -25.06 9.99 -3.61
CA SER A 165 -24.41 8.94 -4.41
C SER A 165 -22.88 9.12 -4.51
N GLY A 166 -22.38 10.30 -4.13
CA GLY A 166 -20.95 10.63 -4.14
C GLY A 166 -20.55 11.58 -3.02
N ILE A 167 -19.34 11.40 -2.52
CA ILE A 167 -18.73 12.21 -1.46
C ILE A 167 -17.32 12.59 -1.89
N THR A 168 -16.99 13.86 -1.73
CA THR A 168 -15.63 14.38 -1.94
C THR A 168 -15.11 14.94 -0.63
N SER A 169 -13.88 14.56 -0.26
CA SER A 169 -13.19 15.11 0.91
C SER A 169 -11.75 15.43 0.56
N PHE A 170 -11.21 16.47 1.19
CA PHE A 170 -9.80 16.83 1.07
C PHE A 170 -8.94 15.88 1.91
N ASP A 171 -7.82 15.43 1.36
CA ASP A 171 -6.86 14.56 2.03
C ASP A 171 -5.52 15.26 2.23
N LEU A 172 -4.92 15.04 3.40
CA LEU A 172 -3.60 15.56 3.75
C LEU A 172 -2.81 14.48 4.47
N GLY A 173 -1.54 14.33 4.07
CA GLY A 173 -0.61 13.41 4.71
C GLY A 173 0.81 13.95 4.72
N GLY A 174 1.63 13.38 5.59
CA GLY A 174 3.04 13.75 5.69
C GLY A 174 3.86 12.64 6.32
N GLY A 175 5.19 12.76 6.21
CA GLY A 175 6.08 11.80 6.80
C GLY A 175 7.54 12.20 6.74
N VAL A 176 8.34 11.37 7.41
CA VAL A 176 9.80 11.50 7.47
C VAL A 176 10.44 10.16 7.13
N ASN A 177 11.62 10.19 6.54
CA ASN A 177 12.37 8.98 6.19
C ASN A 177 13.87 9.20 6.37
N LEU A 178 14.56 8.20 6.90
CA LEU A 178 16.00 8.09 6.94
C LEU A 178 16.43 7.01 5.95
N ASN A 179 17.23 7.40 4.99
CA ASN A 179 17.83 6.51 4.00
C ASN A 179 19.33 6.35 4.28
N TYR A 180 19.78 5.12 4.39
CA TYR A 180 21.19 4.78 4.51
C TYR A 180 21.64 3.98 3.30
N VAL A 181 22.79 4.36 2.72
CA VAL A 181 23.40 3.65 1.58
C VAL A 181 24.89 3.55 1.83
N GLN A 182 25.35 2.34 2.11
CA GLN A 182 26.75 2.00 2.10
C GLN A 182 27.05 1.25 0.80
N SER A 183 27.88 1.87 -0.04
CA SER A 183 28.38 1.25 -1.25
C SER A 183 29.89 1.44 -1.24
N ASP A 184 30.63 0.35 -1.27
CA ASP A 184 32.07 0.42 -1.43
C ASP A 184 32.39 0.83 -2.86
N LYS A 185 33.29 1.80 -3.02
CA LYS A 185 33.68 2.34 -4.33
C LYS A 185 34.57 1.39 -5.15
N PHE A 186 34.95 0.25 -4.59
CA PHE A 186 35.86 -0.71 -5.23
C PHE A 186 35.07 -1.73 -6.07
N ILE A 187 35.70 -2.19 -7.15
CA ILE A 187 35.16 -3.19 -8.10
C ILE A 187 34.77 -4.51 -7.41
N SER A 188 35.33 -4.79 -6.24
CA SER A 188 35.02 -5.93 -5.38
C SER A 188 34.02 -5.64 -4.25
N ALA A 189 33.22 -4.59 -4.35
CA ALA A 189 32.29 -4.17 -3.32
C ALA A 189 31.19 -5.22 -3.07
N LYS A 190 31.55 -6.26 -2.34
CA LYS A 190 30.66 -7.35 -1.91
C LYS A 190 29.83 -7.00 -0.67
N ASN A 191 30.04 -5.80 -0.08
CA ASN A 191 29.42 -5.39 1.18
C ASN A 191 28.56 -4.13 1.01
N ALA A 192 27.61 -4.14 0.10
CA ALA A 192 26.64 -3.04 0.01
C ALA A 192 25.49 -3.27 1.02
N ALA A 193 25.15 -2.23 1.74
CA ALA A 193 24.00 -2.21 2.63
C ALA A 193 23.16 -0.95 2.36
N LYS A 194 21.89 -1.13 2.14
CA LYS A 194 20.94 -0.04 1.97
C LYS A 194 19.73 -0.31 2.83
N PHE A 195 19.21 0.73 3.47
CA PHE A 195 17.94 0.63 4.15
C PHE A 195 17.22 1.98 4.21
N ASP A 196 15.91 1.91 4.33
CA ASP A 196 15.01 3.01 4.59
C ASP A 196 14.21 2.72 5.85
N VAL A 197 14.17 3.69 6.75
CA VAL A 197 13.33 3.69 7.96
C VAL A 197 12.50 4.95 7.96
N GLY A 198 11.20 4.82 8.15
CA GLY A 198 10.36 6.00 8.13
C GLY A 198 9.07 5.87 8.92
N PHE A 199 8.48 7.03 9.13
CA PHE A 199 7.18 7.20 9.75
C PHE A 199 6.35 8.18 8.93
N SER A 200 5.04 7.91 8.85
CA SER A 200 4.10 8.79 8.14
C SER A 200 2.71 8.76 8.76
N ALA A 201 1.95 9.81 8.51
CA ALA A 201 0.56 9.92 8.89
C ALA A 201 -0.25 10.48 7.71
N PHE A 202 -1.44 9.91 7.47
CA PHE A 202 -2.36 10.27 6.41
C PHE A 202 -3.75 10.53 6.95
N HIS A 203 -4.60 11.13 6.12
CA HIS A 203 -6.00 11.43 6.44
C HIS A 203 -6.15 12.36 7.64
N TYR A 204 -5.24 13.34 7.73
CA TYR A 204 -5.34 14.35 8.77
C TYR A 204 -6.50 15.30 8.47
N ARG A 205 -7.47 15.35 9.39
CA ARG A 205 -8.68 16.21 9.30
C ARG A 205 -9.50 16.02 8.02
N LEU A 206 -9.62 14.80 7.53
CA LEU A 206 -10.55 14.48 6.46
C LEU A 206 -11.97 14.94 6.82
N GLY A 207 -12.68 15.51 5.85
CA GLY A 207 -14.08 15.88 5.98
C GLY A 207 -14.98 14.67 6.24
N LYS A 208 -16.28 14.90 6.30
CA LYS A 208 -17.28 13.85 6.47
C LYS A 208 -17.21 12.87 5.29
N THR A 209 -17.23 11.56 5.59
CA THR A 209 -17.17 10.48 4.61
C THR A 209 -18.42 9.61 4.57
N SER A 210 -19.51 10.07 5.20
CA SER A 210 -20.76 9.33 5.30
C SER A 210 -21.72 9.61 4.15
N PHE A 211 -22.28 8.56 3.56
CA PHE A 211 -23.37 8.63 2.60
C PHE A 211 -24.74 8.90 3.27
N LEU A 212 -24.87 8.64 4.57
CA LEU A 212 -26.10 8.71 5.35
C LEU A 212 -26.22 9.99 6.21
N ASN A 213 -25.47 11.04 5.88
CA ASN A 213 -25.45 12.30 6.62
C ASN A 213 -24.97 12.20 8.08
N SER A 214 -24.36 11.09 8.48
CA SER A 214 -23.69 10.96 9.79
C SER A 214 -22.38 11.76 9.84
N ASN A 215 -21.88 12.01 11.06
CA ASN A 215 -20.61 12.74 11.26
C ASN A 215 -19.37 11.84 11.17
N GLU A 216 -19.45 10.71 10.45
CA GLU A 216 -18.34 9.80 10.29
C GLU A 216 -17.20 10.42 9.49
N ARG A 217 -15.98 10.23 9.99
CA ARG A 217 -14.74 10.67 9.37
C ARG A 217 -13.79 9.50 9.24
N LEU A 218 -13.00 9.50 8.19
CA LEU A 218 -11.92 8.53 8.07
C LEU A 218 -10.88 8.80 9.16
N GLN A 219 -10.49 7.74 9.85
CA GLN A 219 -9.48 7.81 10.92
C GLN A 219 -8.09 8.06 10.32
N THR A 220 -7.26 8.80 11.05
CA THR A 220 -5.85 8.99 10.67
C THR A 220 -5.14 7.65 10.59
N ARG A 221 -4.46 7.40 9.46
CA ARG A 221 -3.62 6.24 9.24
C ARG A 221 -2.18 6.59 9.56
N MET A 222 -1.56 5.86 10.47
CA MET A 222 -0.15 5.96 10.83
C MET A 222 0.59 4.75 10.27
N CYS A 223 1.77 4.97 9.69
CA CYS A 223 2.63 3.93 9.14
C CYS A 223 4.05 4.09 9.69
N ALA A 224 4.65 2.97 10.11
CA ALA A 224 6.06 2.86 10.43
C ALA A 224 6.64 1.69 9.64
N TYR A 225 7.80 1.87 9.01
CA TYR A 225 8.37 0.83 8.15
C TYR A 225 9.88 0.79 8.20
N PHE A 226 10.40 -0.36 7.82
CA PHE A 226 11.80 -0.63 7.54
C PHE A 226 11.88 -1.42 6.23
N ASN A 227 12.72 -0.98 5.28
CA ASN A 227 13.03 -1.72 4.05
C ASN A 227 14.55 -1.81 3.91
N GLY A 228 15.07 -3.02 3.79
CA GLY A 228 16.50 -3.29 3.66
C GLY A 228 16.86 -3.93 2.32
N ASP A 229 18.10 -3.74 1.88
CA ASP A 229 18.75 -4.46 0.77
C ASP A 229 20.21 -4.67 1.21
N PHE A 230 20.53 -5.87 1.69
CA PHE A 230 21.82 -6.22 2.29
C PHE A 230 22.49 -7.30 1.47
N ASN A 231 23.66 -7.01 0.94
CA ASN A 231 24.46 -8.01 0.27
C ASN A 231 24.92 -9.08 1.26
N ILE A 232 24.90 -10.32 0.82
CA ILE A 232 25.41 -11.45 1.59
C ILE A 232 26.94 -11.42 1.50
N PRO A 233 27.67 -11.52 2.63
CA PRO A 233 29.12 -11.53 2.64
C PRO A 233 29.70 -12.54 1.63
N ASN A 234 30.72 -12.13 0.88
CA ASN A 234 31.37 -12.94 -0.16
C ASN A 234 30.47 -13.43 -1.30
N SER A 235 29.29 -12.82 -1.49
CA SER A 235 28.34 -13.12 -2.55
C SER A 235 27.94 -11.85 -3.30
N ILE A 236 27.49 -12.00 -4.55
CA ILE A 236 26.83 -10.95 -5.30
C ILE A 236 25.32 -10.86 -4.96
N ASN A 237 24.80 -11.86 -4.26
CA ASN A 237 23.39 -11.95 -3.88
C ASN A 237 23.08 -11.09 -2.66
N ALA A 238 21.80 -10.80 -2.45
CA ALA A 238 21.36 -9.97 -1.35
C ALA A 238 20.08 -10.53 -0.69
N ILE A 239 19.85 -10.13 0.53
CA ILE A 239 18.58 -10.33 1.23
C ILE A 239 17.89 -8.97 1.40
N MET A 240 16.57 -8.94 1.14
CA MET A 240 15.75 -7.75 1.19
C MET A 240 14.67 -7.89 2.28
N PRO A 241 15.04 -7.73 3.58
CA PRO A 241 14.06 -7.77 4.66
C PRO A 241 13.18 -6.53 4.64
N THR A 242 11.91 -6.71 4.95
CA THR A 242 10.93 -5.64 5.03
C THR A 242 10.05 -5.80 6.25
N PHE A 243 9.59 -4.67 6.77
CA PHE A 243 8.76 -4.58 7.93
C PHE A 243 7.84 -3.37 7.81
N LEU A 244 6.55 -3.55 8.01
CA LEU A 244 5.55 -2.49 8.00
C LEU A 244 4.59 -2.67 9.17
N TYR A 245 4.38 -1.62 9.92
CA TYR A 245 3.29 -1.47 10.86
C TYR A 245 2.39 -0.33 10.43
N MET A 246 1.11 -0.62 10.30
CA MET A 246 0.08 0.40 10.03
C MET A 246 -0.98 0.36 11.11
N ARG A 247 -1.49 1.53 11.47
CA ARG A 247 -2.63 1.67 12.38
C ARG A 247 -3.59 2.72 11.85
N GLN A 248 -4.87 2.36 11.79
CA GLN A 248 -5.95 3.26 11.40
C GLN A 248 -7.14 3.05 12.33
N GLY A 249 -7.37 3.99 13.23
CA GLY A 249 -8.35 3.84 14.29
C GLY A 249 -8.06 2.63 15.20
N PRO A 250 -9.02 1.73 15.40
CA PRO A 250 -8.84 0.49 16.18
C PRO A 250 -8.06 -0.59 15.44
N ASN A 251 -7.99 -0.51 14.10
CA ASN A 251 -7.35 -1.53 13.27
C ASN A 251 -5.84 -1.33 13.21
N SER A 252 -5.11 -2.43 13.32
CA SER A 252 -3.67 -2.45 13.12
C SER A 252 -3.29 -3.60 12.20
N GLU A 253 -2.34 -3.35 11.35
CA GLU A 253 -1.75 -4.33 10.43
C GLU A 253 -0.24 -4.37 10.62
N PHE A 254 0.29 -5.56 10.63
CA PHE A 254 1.70 -5.83 10.75
C PHE A 254 2.11 -6.77 9.63
N VAL A 255 3.06 -6.34 8.80
CA VAL A 255 3.62 -7.13 7.71
C VAL A 255 5.13 -7.23 7.90
N ALA A 256 5.65 -8.43 7.86
CA ALA A 256 7.09 -8.68 7.87
C ALA A 256 7.43 -9.75 6.84
N GLY A 257 8.61 -9.65 6.24
CA GLY A 257 9.07 -10.64 5.29
C GLY A 257 10.43 -10.34 4.71
N ALA A 258 10.85 -11.17 3.78
CA ALA A 258 12.09 -10.95 3.06
C ALA A 258 12.04 -11.57 1.66
N LEU A 259 12.75 -10.95 0.72
CA LEU A 259 13.06 -11.54 -0.57
C LEU A 259 14.58 -11.83 -0.63
N PHE A 260 14.91 -12.99 -1.16
CA PHE A 260 16.28 -13.34 -1.54
C PHE A 260 16.50 -12.90 -2.98
N LYS A 261 17.49 -12.05 -3.21
CA LYS A 261 17.82 -11.43 -4.49
C LYS A 261 19.02 -12.07 -5.12
N PHE A 262 18.83 -12.69 -6.26
CA PHE A 262 19.86 -13.25 -7.12
C PHE A 262 20.26 -12.22 -8.17
N ILE A 263 21.52 -11.82 -8.21
CA ILE A 263 22.06 -10.94 -9.24
C ILE A 263 22.53 -11.80 -10.42
N LEU A 264 21.92 -11.60 -11.57
CA LEU A 264 22.16 -12.39 -12.77
C LEU A 264 23.25 -11.73 -13.64
N GLY A 265 24.49 -12.05 -13.37
CA GLY A 265 25.69 -11.55 -14.07
C GLY A 265 26.23 -10.25 -13.49
N ASP A 266 27.53 -10.04 -13.63
CA ASP A 266 28.19 -8.83 -13.17
C ASP A 266 27.82 -7.65 -14.06
N PRO A 267 27.23 -6.58 -13.49
CA PRO A 267 26.98 -5.36 -14.26
C PRO A 267 28.32 -4.74 -14.65
N SER A 268 28.47 -4.41 -15.94
CA SER A 268 29.66 -3.69 -16.40
C SER A 268 29.61 -2.25 -15.88
N THR A 269 30.52 -1.92 -14.96
CA THR A 269 30.57 -0.61 -14.30
C THR A 269 31.09 0.50 -15.22
N TYR A 270 31.89 0.17 -16.22
CA TYR A 270 32.56 1.13 -17.11
C TYR A 270 31.96 1.22 -18.51
N THR A 271 31.53 0.10 -19.09
CA THR A 271 31.12 0.07 -20.50
C THR A 271 29.61 0.16 -20.68
N SER A 272 28.81 0.02 -19.63
CA SER A 272 27.32 -0.06 -19.68
C SER A 272 26.77 -1.12 -20.66
N LEU A 273 27.63 -2.01 -21.17
CA LEU A 273 27.26 -3.03 -22.14
C LEU A 273 26.42 -4.15 -21.51
N LYS A 274 26.68 -4.48 -20.23
CA LYS A 274 25.90 -5.47 -19.49
C LYS A 274 24.87 -4.74 -18.60
N LYS A 275 23.61 -4.86 -18.93
CA LYS A 275 22.50 -4.28 -18.17
C LYS A 275 22.30 -5.08 -16.87
N PRO A 276 22.11 -4.42 -15.71
CA PRO A 276 21.86 -5.13 -14.46
C PRO A 276 20.57 -5.97 -14.54
N ARG A 277 20.66 -7.19 -14.09
CA ARG A 277 19.53 -8.14 -14.01
C ARG A 277 19.51 -8.73 -12.62
N ALA A 278 18.33 -8.85 -12.04
CA ALA A 278 18.15 -9.53 -10.77
C ALA A 278 16.80 -10.25 -10.74
N PHE A 279 16.79 -11.40 -10.07
CA PHE A 279 15.59 -12.16 -9.75
C PHE A 279 15.51 -12.27 -8.24
N SER A 280 14.35 -11.94 -7.67
CA SER A 280 14.16 -12.06 -6.22
C SER A 280 12.93 -12.92 -5.96
N ILE A 281 13.04 -13.79 -4.96
CA ILE A 281 11.98 -14.70 -4.52
C ILE A 281 11.94 -14.75 -3.00
N GLY A 282 10.76 -14.89 -2.46
CA GLY A 282 10.54 -14.98 -1.01
C GLY A 282 9.08 -14.75 -0.67
N GLY A 283 8.83 -14.06 0.42
CA GLY A 283 7.46 -13.76 0.81
C GLY A 283 7.36 -12.88 2.02
N TYR A 284 6.12 -12.50 2.30
CA TYR A 284 5.74 -11.68 3.44
C TYR A 284 4.68 -12.43 4.25
N TYR A 285 4.62 -12.13 5.52
CA TYR A 285 3.58 -12.57 6.42
C TYR A 285 2.82 -11.36 6.96
N ARG A 286 1.55 -11.27 6.62
CA ARG A 286 0.62 -10.32 7.22
C ARG A 286 0.01 -11.00 8.43
N PHE A 287 0.33 -10.46 9.61
CA PHE A 287 0.03 -11.10 10.88
C PHE A 287 -1.46 -11.39 11.04
N ARG A 288 -1.81 -12.66 11.32
CA ARG A 288 -3.19 -13.19 11.46
C ARG A 288 -4.08 -13.04 10.22
N ASP A 289 -3.53 -12.72 9.06
CA ASP A 289 -4.33 -12.50 7.84
C ASP A 289 -3.86 -13.36 6.66
N ALA A 290 -2.63 -13.18 6.17
CA ALA A 290 -2.19 -13.85 4.96
C ALA A 290 -0.69 -14.20 4.95
N ILE A 291 -0.35 -15.30 4.26
CA ILE A 291 1.01 -15.60 3.79
C ILE A 291 1.08 -15.16 2.33
N ILE A 292 2.13 -14.45 1.95
CA ILE A 292 2.22 -13.74 0.68
C ILE A 292 3.53 -14.15 -0.02
N PRO A 293 3.57 -15.27 -0.76
CA PRO A 293 4.68 -15.55 -1.67
C PRO A 293 4.81 -14.43 -2.70
N ALA A 294 6.05 -14.04 -3.01
CA ALA A 294 6.33 -12.95 -3.93
C ALA A 294 7.58 -13.23 -4.77
N ILE A 295 7.52 -12.77 -6.01
CA ILE A 295 8.59 -12.83 -7.01
C ILE A 295 8.76 -11.44 -7.59
N LEU A 296 10.03 -11.00 -7.74
CA LEU A 296 10.37 -9.73 -8.35
C LEU A 296 11.49 -9.96 -9.38
N PHE A 297 11.22 -9.63 -10.64
CA PHE A 297 12.20 -9.64 -11.71
C PHE A 297 12.59 -8.22 -12.09
N GLN A 298 13.88 -7.93 -12.13
CA GLN A 298 14.43 -6.62 -12.47
C GLN A 298 15.34 -6.73 -13.69
N TYR A 299 15.12 -5.89 -14.67
CA TYR A 299 15.94 -5.80 -15.88
C TYR A 299 16.18 -4.34 -16.25
N ASN A 300 17.43 -3.91 -16.13
CA ASN A 300 17.85 -2.53 -16.42
C ASN A 300 17.02 -1.51 -15.60
N ARG A 301 16.11 -0.80 -16.25
CA ARG A 301 15.24 0.23 -15.66
C ARG A 301 13.87 -0.30 -15.27
N TYR A 302 13.53 -1.52 -15.66
CA TYR A 302 12.22 -2.12 -15.46
C TYR A 302 12.25 -3.13 -14.32
N ALA A 303 11.13 -3.25 -13.62
CA ALA A 303 10.88 -4.33 -12.68
C ALA A 303 9.43 -4.80 -12.79
N ILE A 304 9.23 -6.11 -12.69
CA ILE A 304 7.91 -6.74 -12.66
C ILE A 304 7.84 -7.56 -11.39
N GLY A 305 6.84 -7.30 -10.58
CA GLY A 305 6.54 -8.02 -9.33
C GLY A 305 5.23 -8.76 -9.42
N VAL A 306 5.21 -9.96 -8.86
CA VAL A 306 3.99 -10.78 -8.71
C VAL A 306 3.94 -11.28 -7.29
N SER A 307 2.79 -11.15 -6.64
CA SER A 307 2.54 -11.78 -5.35
C SER A 307 1.12 -12.32 -5.26
N TYR A 308 0.92 -13.26 -4.37
CA TYR A 308 -0.38 -13.88 -4.14
C TYR A 308 -0.66 -13.99 -2.64
N ASP A 309 -1.76 -13.41 -2.18
CA ASP A 309 -2.20 -13.50 -0.80
C ASP A 309 -2.88 -14.85 -0.56
N ILE A 310 -2.37 -15.66 0.36
CA ILE A 310 -2.96 -16.91 0.81
C ILE A 310 -3.57 -16.64 2.18
N ASN A 311 -4.89 -16.58 2.27
CA ASN A 311 -5.59 -16.26 3.51
C ASN A 311 -5.39 -17.36 4.57
N VAL A 312 -4.99 -16.95 5.78
CA VAL A 312 -4.86 -17.79 6.97
C VAL A 312 -5.71 -17.25 8.14
N SER A 313 -6.52 -16.22 7.89
CA SER A 313 -7.42 -15.59 8.85
C SER A 313 -8.71 -16.37 9.06
N ALA A 314 -9.59 -15.84 9.91
CA ALA A 314 -10.95 -16.37 10.12
C ALA A 314 -11.81 -16.39 8.84
N LEU A 315 -11.42 -15.68 7.79
CA LEU A 315 -12.06 -15.73 6.46
C LEU A 315 -11.71 -16.98 5.64
N THR A 316 -10.79 -17.81 6.11
CA THR A 316 -10.34 -19.04 5.40
C THR A 316 -11.50 -19.96 4.98
N PRO A 317 -12.54 -20.24 5.79
CA PRO A 317 -13.66 -21.09 5.38
C PRO A 317 -14.44 -20.49 4.20
N ALA A 318 -14.66 -19.18 4.18
CA ALA A 318 -15.41 -18.49 3.12
C ALA A 318 -14.55 -18.32 1.85
N SER A 319 -13.29 -17.94 1.99
CA SER A 319 -12.39 -17.67 0.87
C SER A 319 -11.74 -18.94 0.28
N ARG A 320 -11.84 -20.10 0.95
CA ARG A 320 -11.11 -21.33 0.61
C ARG A 320 -9.60 -21.06 0.43
N ARG A 321 -9.03 -20.21 1.28
CA ARG A 321 -7.66 -19.68 1.23
C ARG A 321 -7.33 -18.79 0.03
N ASN A 322 -8.26 -18.52 -0.89
CA ASN A 322 -8.02 -17.61 -2.01
C ASN A 322 -8.08 -16.16 -1.51
N GLY A 323 -6.95 -15.53 -1.43
CA GLY A 323 -6.81 -14.11 -1.04
C GLY A 323 -6.84 -13.20 -2.25
N GLY A 324 -5.68 -12.90 -2.84
CA GLY A 324 -5.63 -12.00 -3.97
C GLY A 324 -4.33 -12.04 -4.75
N LEU A 325 -4.45 -11.83 -6.06
CA LEU A 325 -3.30 -11.65 -6.96
C LEU A 325 -2.94 -10.16 -7.02
N GLU A 326 -1.66 -9.88 -6.89
CA GLU A 326 -1.10 -8.54 -7.07
C GLU A 326 -0.01 -8.55 -8.14
N LEU A 327 -0.10 -7.60 -9.06
CA LEU A 327 0.87 -7.36 -10.11
C LEU A 327 1.44 -5.95 -9.96
N MET A 328 2.75 -5.81 -10.15
CA MET A 328 3.46 -4.55 -10.11
C MET A 328 4.35 -4.41 -11.35
N LEU A 329 4.31 -3.23 -11.96
CA LEU A 329 5.24 -2.82 -13.01
C LEU A 329 5.92 -1.50 -12.58
N ARG A 330 7.25 -1.47 -12.60
CA ARG A 330 8.04 -0.30 -12.23
C ARG A 330 9.04 0.08 -13.33
N TYR A 331 9.15 1.38 -13.58
CA TYR A 331 10.19 1.97 -14.41
C TYR A 331 10.99 2.99 -13.58
N ASN A 332 12.32 2.88 -13.63
CA ASN A 332 13.22 3.73 -12.85
C ASN A 332 14.28 4.39 -13.72
N ILE A 333 14.61 5.65 -13.41
CA ILE A 333 15.82 6.31 -13.86
C ILE A 333 16.70 6.54 -12.63
N PHE A 334 17.88 5.90 -12.63
CA PHE A 334 18.84 6.07 -11.56
C PHE A 334 19.45 7.48 -11.57
N PRO A 335 19.92 7.98 -10.41
CA PRO A 335 20.74 9.17 -10.37
C PRO A 335 21.94 9.00 -11.31
N GLY A 336 22.10 9.89 -12.29
CA GLY A 336 23.32 9.93 -13.12
C GLY A 336 24.53 10.26 -12.24
N TYR A 337 25.67 9.68 -12.55
CA TYR A 337 26.93 10.13 -12.00
C TYR A 337 27.21 11.51 -12.62
N GLY A 338 26.97 12.56 -11.82
CA GLY A 338 27.36 13.92 -12.14
C GLY A 338 28.54 14.34 -11.29
#